data_af907ddc80b6a3a9d2fbf511ec403785
#
_entry.id   af907ddc80b6a3a9d2fbf511ec403785
#
_cell.length_a   1.000
_cell.length_b   1.000
_cell.length_c   1.000
_cell.angle_alpha   90.00
_cell.angle_beta   90.00
_cell.angle_gamma   90.00
#
_symmetry.space_group_name_H-M   'P 1'
#
loop_
_entity.id
_entity.type
_entity.pdbx_description
1 polymer ?
#
loop_
_entity_poly.entity_id
_entity_poly.type
_entity_poly.pdbx_seq_one_letter_code
_entity_poly.pdbx_strand_id
1 'polypeptide(L)'
;GHLSEYIDIVKPLIQQAGIEYEGRWYSANANIGGPLNVPVMTSALRPGAFELAGSKADGVISWVCPYFYLRDTAMPALKEGARKAGRDTPPMVVHAPLCVTEDIEAAREGVRRRLGYFPASPFYANMFVEAGFAPSPDKGWTDEMLDAVLISGDEDTVAARIQDIFDWGGAEILASIVPAGDEGAASERRSLELLGKLASS
;
A
#
# COMPACT_ATOMS: atom_id res chain seq x y z
N GLY A 1 -3.28 15.57 -12.83
CA GLY A 1 -4.36 15.72 -13.79
C GLY A 1 -5.56 14.85 -13.46
N HIS A 2 -5.76 13.76 -14.18
CA HIS A 2 -6.99 12.94 -14.09
C HIS A 2 -7.35 12.50 -12.66
N LEU A 3 -6.42 11.87 -11.92
CA LEU A 3 -6.69 11.41 -10.56
C LEU A 3 -7.05 12.56 -9.61
N SER A 4 -6.40 13.73 -9.79
CA SER A 4 -6.71 14.92 -8.98
C SER A 4 -8.16 15.36 -9.14
N GLU A 5 -8.63 15.55 -10.40
CA GLU A 5 -10.01 15.92 -10.68
C GLU A 5 -11.00 14.84 -10.25
N TYR A 6 -10.62 13.56 -10.39
CA TYR A 6 -11.47 12.46 -9.93
C TYR A 6 -11.71 12.51 -8.43
N ILE A 7 -10.67 12.79 -7.63
CA ILE A 7 -10.82 12.97 -6.18
C ILE A 7 -11.67 14.22 -5.87
N ASP A 8 -11.47 15.32 -6.62
CA ASP A 8 -12.23 16.57 -6.46
C ASP A 8 -13.73 16.39 -6.74
N ILE A 9 -14.10 15.37 -7.52
CA ILE A 9 -15.49 15.00 -7.80
C ILE A 9 -16.02 14.00 -6.77
N VAL A 10 -15.32 12.89 -6.59
CA VAL A 10 -15.84 11.74 -5.81
C VAL A 10 -15.95 12.08 -4.32
N LYS A 11 -14.97 12.78 -3.76
CA LYS A 11 -14.96 13.10 -2.34
C LYS A 11 -16.11 14.03 -1.93
N PRO A 12 -16.35 15.18 -2.57
CA PRO A 12 -17.53 16.00 -2.27
C PRO A 12 -18.85 15.30 -2.57
N LEU A 13 -18.96 14.55 -3.67
CA LEU A 13 -20.17 13.80 -4.00
C LEU A 13 -20.55 12.85 -2.86
N ILE A 14 -19.57 12.11 -2.31
CA ILE A 14 -19.81 11.17 -1.22
C ILE A 14 -20.04 11.90 0.12
N GLN A 15 -19.16 12.86 0.47
CA GLN A 15 -19.13 13.44 1.81
C GLN A 15 -20.04 14.65 2.00
N GLN A 16 -20.46 15.29 0.91
CA GLN A 16 -21.36 16.47 0.92
C GLN A 16 -22.70 16.21 0.20
N ALA A 17 -22.90 15.00 -0.31
CA ALA A 17 -24.08 14.52 -1.04
C ALA A 17 -24.28 15.12 -2.42
N GLY A 18 -23.44 16.03 -2.89
CA GLY A 18 -23.62 16.65 -4.20
C GLY A 18 -22.33 17.28 -4.72
N ILE A 19 -22.30 17.45 -6.04
CA ILE A 19 -21.18 18.07 -6.75
C ILE A 19 -21.68 18.74 -8.02
N GLU A 20 -21.22 19.96 -8.26
CA GLU A 20 -21.19 20.59 -9.56
C GLU A 20 -19.75 20.97 -9.84
N TYR A 21 -19.16 20.34 -10.83
CA TYR A 21 -17.74 20.44 -11.15
C TYR A 21 -17.50 20.53 -12.65
N GLU A 22 -16.70 21.48 -13.05
CA GLU A 22 -16.22 21.63 -14.43
C GLU A 22 -14.70 21.72 -14.42
N GLY A 23 -14.05 20.65 -14.87
CA GLY A 23 -12.61 20.53 -14.90
C GLY A 23 -12.03 20.46 -16.32
N ARG A 24 -10.74 20.21 -16.39
CA ARG A 24 -10.06 20.02 -17.68
C ARG A 24 -10.38 18.66 -18.31
N TRP A 25 -10.54 17.64 -17.49
CA TRP A 25 -10.67 16.23 -17.90
C TRP A 25 -12.04 15.66 -17.63
N TYR A 26 -12.70 16.15 -16.60
CA TYR A 26 -14.00 15.66 -16.16
C TYR A 26 -14.95 16.82 -15.87
N SER A 27 -16.22 16.59 -16.12
CA SER A 27 -17.31 17.40 -15.58
C SER A 27 -18.31 16.48 -14.85
N ALA A 28 -18.93 16.99 -13.81
CA ALA A 28 -19.90 16.24 -13.03
C ALA A 28 -20.98 17.18 -12.46
N ASN A 29 -22.23 16.75 -12.58
CA ASN A 29 -23.36 17.37 -11.87
C ASN A 29 -24.20 16.21 -11.34
N ALA A 30 -24.06 15.91 -10.04
CA ALA A 30 -24.67 14.73 -9.42
C ALA A 30 -25.03 14.97 -7.96
N ASN A 31 -26.01 14.21 -7.49
CA ASN A 31 -26.44 14.18 -6.10
C ASN A 31 -26.82 12.75 -5.69
N ILE A 32 -26.50 12.34 -4.46
CA ILE A 32 -26.75 10.99 -3.92
C ILE A 32 -27.78 10.95 -2.78
N GLY A 33 -28.52 12.06 -2.58
CA GLY A 33 -29.63 12.09 -1.63
C GLY A 33 -29.24 12.34 -0.17
N GLY A 34 -27.97 12.21 0.22
CA GLY A 34 -27.48 12.52 1.57
C GLY A 34 -25.99 12.21 1.74
N PRO A 35 -25.27 12.94 2.62
CA PRO A 35 -23.84 12.74 2.82
C PRO A 35 -23.55 11.42 3.54
N LEU A 36 -22.44 10.78 3.14
CA LEU A 36 -21.92 9.57 3.78
C LEU A 36 -20.62 9.92 4.52
N ASN A 37 -20.54 9.57 5.79
CA ASN A 37 -19.31 9.76 6.58
C ASN A 37 -18.34 8.58 6.35
N VAL A 38 -17.76 8.51 5.15
CA VAL A 38 -16.78 7.49 4.77
C VAL A 38 -15.52 8.15 4.22
N PRO A 39 -14.32 7.64 4.53
CA PRO A 39 -13.09 8.16 3.95
C PRO A 39 -12.97 7.80 2.46
N VAL A 40 -12.48 8.75 1.67
CA VAL A 40 -12.11 8.52 0.27
C VAL A 40 -10.60 8.39 0.18
N MET A 41 -10.13 7.17 0.04
CA MET A 41 -8.71 6.83 -0.04
C MET A 41 -8.28 6.62 -1.49
N THR A 42 -6.99 6.78 -1.78
CA THR A 42 -6.41 6.47 -3.09
C THR A 42 -5.21 5.54 -2.97
N SER A 43 -4.95 4.75 -4.01
CA SER A 43 -3.71 4.00 -4.10
C SER A 43 -2.59 4.88 -4.64
N ALA A 44 -1.35 4.63 -4.21
CA ALA A 44 -0.16 5.30 -4.71
C ALA A 44 1.03 4.34 -4.80
N LEU A 45 1.87 4.59 -5.82
CA LEU A 45 3.11 3.84 -6.03
C LEU A 45 4.33 4.76 -6.09
N ARG A 46 4.17 5.99 -6.57
CA ARG A 46 5.29 6.92 -6.81
C ARG A 46 5.09 8.24 -6.08
N PRO A 47 6.16 9.01 -5.80
CA PRO A 47 6.11 10.20 -4.95
C PRO A 47 5.02 11.19 -5.30
N GLY A 48 4.82 11.49 -6.61
CA GLY A 48 3.76 12.41 -7.03
C GLY A 48 2.33 11.94 -6.71
N ALA A 49 2.09 10.61 -6.66
CA ALA A 49 0.80 10.07 -6.25
C ALA A 49 0.61 10.14 -4.71
N PHE A 50 1.69 9.91 -3.93
CA PHE A 50 1.65 10.11 -2.48
C PHE A 50 1.47 11.58 -2.12
N GLU A 51 2.16 12.50 -2.81
CA GLU A 51 1.97 13.95 -2.63
C GLU A 51 0.53 14.37 -2.95
N LEU A 52 -0.05 13.88 -4.04
CA LEU A 52 -1.45 14.12 -4.38
C LEU A 52 -2.40 13.57 -3.30
N ALA A 53 -2.17 12.36 -2.82
CA ALA A 53 -2.96 11.78 -1.73
C ALA A 53 -2.89 12.65 -0.47
N GLY A 54 -1.69 13.08 -0.08
CA GLY A 54 -1.47 14.00 1.03
C GLY A 54 -2.26 15.30 0.90
N SER A 55 -2.35 15.84 -0.30
CA SER A 55 -3.06 17.11 -0.53
C SER A 55 -4.58 16.98 -0.55
N LYS A 56 -5.16 15.83 -0.95
CA LYS A 56 -6.59 15.74 -1.29
C LYS A 56 -7.34 14.56 -0.68
N ALA A 57 -6.72 13.39 -0.56
CA ALA A 57 -7.38 12.17 -0.11
C ALA A 57 -7.51 12.09 1.42
N ASP A 58 -8.40 11.24 1.93
CA ASP A 58 -8.55 10.98 3.36
C ASP A 58 -7.60 9.89 3.87
N GLY A 59 -6.91 9.21 2.96
CA GLY A 59 -5.89 8.22 3.23
C GLY A 59 -5.24 7.74 1.94
N VAL A 60 -4.16 6.99 2.09
CA VAL A 60 -3.46 6.38 0.96
C VAL A 60 -3.19 4.91 1.25
N ILE A 61 -3.29 4.08 0.21
CA ILE A 61 -2.98 2.65 0.28
C ILE A 61 -1.76 2.40 -0.61
N SER A 62 -0.68 1.87 -0.04
CA SER A 62 0.42 1.30 -0.80
C SER A 62 0.09 -0.13 -1.22
N TRP A 63 0.64 -0.61 -2.33
CA TRP A 63 0.47 -1.98 -2.74
C TRP A 63 1.77 -2.55 -3.31
N VAL A 64 2.30 -3.58 -2.67
CA VAL A 64 3.53 -4.26 -3.11
C VAL A 64 4.70 -3.27 -3.31
N CYS A 65 4.93 -2.43 -2.31
CA CYS A 65 6.04 -1.46 -2.30
C CYS A 65 7.11 -1.89 -1.28
N PRO A 66 8.41 -1.70 -1.57
CA PRO A 66 9.47 -1.90 -0.60
C PRO A 66 9.27 -1.03 0.66
N TYR A 67 9.43 -1.61 1.86
CA TYR A 67 9.14 -0.88 3.10
C TYR A 67 10.07 0.32 3.34
N PHE A 68 11.35 0.19 2.98
CA PHE A 68 12.29 1.32 3.05
C PHE A 68 11.90 2.46 2.08
N TYR A 69 11.39 2.13 0.89
CA TYR A 69 10.89 3.13 -0.06
C TYR A 69 9.64 3.85 0.48
N LEU A 70 8.74 3.10 1.14
CA LEU A 70 7.59 3.72 1.80
C LEU A 70 8.02 4.67 2.92
N ARG A 71 9.00 4.27 3.74
CA ARG A 71 9.54 5.09 4.82
C ARG A 71 10.27 6.34 4.31
N ASP A 72 11.20 6.15 3.37
CA ASP A 72 12.22 7.16 3.02
C ASP A 72 11.81 8.05 1.85
N THR A 73 10.82 7.62 1.05
CA THR A 73 10.37 8.34 -0.16
C THR A 73 8.88 8.65 -0.13
N ALA A 74 8.04 7.65 0.09
CA ALA A 74 6.58 7.80 0.01
C ALA A 74 6.00 8.64 1.16
N MET A 75 6.39 8.34 2.40
CA MET A 75 5.91 9.07 3.58
C MET A 75 6.33 10.55 3.58
N PRO A 76 7.57 10.92 3.24
CA PRO A 76 7.94 12.33 3.05
C PRO A 76 7.10 13.03 1.98
N ALA A 77 6.82 12.37 0.83
CA ALA A 77 6.00 12.95 -0.22
C ALA A 77 4.53 13.15 0.23
N LEU A 78 3.97 12.18 0.97
CA LEU A 78 2.63 12.29 1.56
C LEU A 78 2.55 13.49 2.53
N LYS A 79 3.52 13.62 3.43
CA LYS A 79 3.63 14.73 4.38
C LYS A 79 3.76 16.08 3.67
N GLU A 80 4.56 16.15 2.63
CA GLU A 80 4.76 17.37 1.84
C GLU A 80 3.47 17.80 1.13
N GLY A 81 2.72 16.84 0.56
CA GLY A 81 1.41 17.12 -0.04
C GLY A 81 0.41 17.69 0.97
N ALA A 82 0.33 17.10 2.16
CA ALA A 82 -0.52 17.59 3.24
C ALA A 82 -0.10 18.99 3.72
N ARG A 83 1.21 19.20 3.93
CA ARG A 83 1.77 20.51 4.31
C ARG A 83 1.45 21.61 3.31
N LYS A 84 1.60 21.36 2.00
CA LYS A 84 1.26 22.30 0.93
C LYS A 84 -0.23 22.64 0.91
N ALA A 85 -1.08 21.68 1.27
CA ALA A 85 -2.54 21.87 1.33
C ALA A 85 -3.02 22.44 2.68
N GLY A 86 -2.13 22.68 3.64
CA GLY A 86 -2.47 23.21 4.97
C GLY A 86 -3.33 22.27 5.81
N ARG A 87 -3.12 20.95 5.68
CA ARG A 87 -3.90 19.92 6.39
C ARG A 87 -3.00 18.91 7.09
N ASP A 88 -3.57 18.13 8.00
CA ASP A 88 -2.89 17.03 8.64
C ASP A 88 -2.55 15.93 7.62
N THR A 89 -1.44 15.22 7.88
CA THR A 89 -1.03 14.09 7.04
C THR A 89 -2.07 12.96 7.15
N PRO A 90 -2.68 12.55 6.03
CA PRO A 90 -3.64 11.45 6.06
C PRO A 90 -2.95 10.11 6.36
N PRO A 91 -3.68 9.10 6.90
CA PRO A 91 -3.13 7.80 7.21
C PRO A 91 -2.64 7.07 5.95
N MET A 92 -1.55 6.30 6.11
CA MET A 92 -1.06 5.35 5.11
C MET A 92 -1.38 3.93 5.55
N VAL A 93 -2.16 3.23 4.74
CA VAL A 93 -2.34 1.78 4.85
C VAL A 93 -1.24 1.09 4.07
N VAL A 94 -0.46 0.26 4.74
CA VAL A 94 0.68 -0.44 4.15
C VAL A 94 0.28 -1.87 3.79
N HIS A 95 0.30 -2.20 2.50
CA HIS A 95 0.13 -3.58 2.06
C HIS A 95 1.36 -4.41 2.44
N ALA A 96 1.12 -5.52 3.12
CA ALA A 96 2.15 -6.42 3.63
C ALA A 96 1.87 -7.87 3.21
N PRO A 97 2.51 -8.38 2.14
CA PRO A 97 2.63 -9.81 1.94
C PRO A 97 3.39 -10.41 3.13
N LEU A 98 2.81 -11.38 3.82
CA LEU A 98 3.45 -11.96 4.99
C LEU A 98 3.24 -13.47 5.11
N CYS A 99 4.22 -14.13 5.74
CA CYS A 99 4.17 -15.54 6.04
C CYS A 99 5.00 -15.86 7.29
N VAL A 100 4.38 -16.45 8.31
CA VAL A 100 5.12 -17.00 9.44
C VAL A 100 5.69 -18.36 9.05
N THR A 101 6.96 -18.38 8.69
CA THR A 101 7.72 -19.57 8.31
C THR A 101 9.23 -19.32 8.41
N GLU A 102 9.99 -20.33 8.77
CA GLU A 102 11.46 -20.31 8.72
C GLU A 102 11.99 -20.67 7.33
N ASP A 103 11.15 -21.25 6.46
CA ASP A 103 11.48 -21.54 5.07
C ASP A 103 11.23 -20.30 4.18
N ILE A 104 12.27 -19.47 4.11
CA ILE A 104 12.22 -18.19 3.35
C ILE A 104 12.01 -18.44 1.85
N GLU A 105 12.62 -19.50 1.29
CA GLU A 105 12.43 -19.83 -0.13
C GLU A 105 10.98 -20.24 -0.44
N ALA A 106 10.36 -21.03 0.41
CA ALA A 106 8.95 -21.35 0.26
C ALA A 106 8.05 -20.11 0.36
N ALA A 107 8.38 -19.15 1.22
CA ALA A 107 7.67 -17.87 1.30
C ALA A 107 7.85 -17.00 0.05
N ARG A 108 9.08 -16.88 -0.46
CA ARG A 108 9.38 -16.17 -1.72
C ARG A 108 8.62 -16.78 -2.90
N GLU A 109 8.63 -18.11 -3.01
CA GLU A 109 7.90 -18.82 -4.06
C GLU A 109 6.38 -18.62 -3.94
N GLY A 110 5.85 -18.51 -2.73
CA GLY A 110 4.48 -18.13 -2.49
C GLY A 110 4.14 -16.75 -3.05
N VAL A 111 5.02 -15.77 -2.87
CA VAL A 111 4.87 -14.43 -3.47
C VAL A 111 4.96 -14.49 -5.00
N ARG A 112 5.94 -15.22 -5.56
CA ARG A 112 6.06 -15.40 -7.02
C ARG A 112 4.78 -15.96 -7.62
N ARG A 113 4.16 -16.95 -7.01
CA ARG A 113 2.90 -17.54 -7.46
C ARG A 113 1.72 -16.57 -7.36
N ARG A 114 1.63 -15.84 -6.25
CA ARG A 114 0.44 -15.03 -5.93
C ARG A 114 0.50 -13.63 -6.52
N LEU A 115 1.70 -13.06 -6.60
CA LEU A 115 1.94 -11.67 -7.01
C LEU A 115 2.88 -11.59 -8.23
N GLY A 116 2.99 -12.65 -9.05
CA GLY A 116 3.92 -12.76 -10.16
C GLY A 116 3.76 -11.71 -11.25
N TYR A 117 2.56 -11.15 -11.41
CA TYR A 117 2.28 -10.12 -12.42
C TYR A 117 2.97 -8.77 -12.13
N PHE A 118 3.19 -8.42 -10.86
CA PHE A 118 3.54 -7.05 -10.48
C PHE A 118 4.88 -6.56 -11.08
N PRO A 119 6.00 -7.30 -11.04
CA PRO A 119 7.25 -6.81 -11.62
C PRO A 119 7.19 -6.57 -13.12
N ALA A 120 6.32 -7.31 -13.83
CA ALA A 120 6.14 -7.16 -15.28
C ALA A 120 5.31 -5.92 -15.65
N SER A 121 4.52 -5.39 -14.71
CA SER A 121 3.73 -4.18 -14.93
C SER A 121 4.64 -2.94 -14.98
N PRO A 122 4.55 -2.09 -16.03
CA PRO A 122 5.39 -0.91 -16.16
C PRO A 122 5.32 0.05 -14.96
N PHE A 123 4.18 0.13 -14.28
CA PHE A 123 4.02 1.00 -13.10
C PHE A 123 4.87 0.52 -11.94
N TYR A 124 4.86 -0.78 -11.66
CA TYR A 124 5.65 -1.40 -10.59
C TYR A 124 7.12 -1.49 -10.96
N ALA A 125 7.47 -1.87 -12.19
CA ALA A 125 8.84 -1.88 -12.67
C ALA A 125 9.50 -0.50 -12.47
N ASN A 126 8.81 0.58 -12.84
CA ASN A 126 9.32 1.94 -12.62
C ASN A 126 9.43 2.31 -11.14
N MET A 127 8.52 1.85 -10.29
CA MET A 127 8.61 2.07 -8.85
C MET A 127 9.81 1.33 -8.25
N PHE A 128 10.05 0.07 -8.62
CA PHE A 128 11.22 -0.67 -8.16
C PHE A 128 12.52 -0.02 -8.62
N VAL A 129 12.61 0.46 -9.86
CA VAL A 129 13.79 1.21 -10.33
C VAL A 129 13.98 2.50 -9.52
N GLU A 130 12.91 3.24 -9.24
CA GLU A 130 12.96 4.44 -8.40
C GLU A 130 13.36 4.12 -6.95
N ALA A 131 13.00 2.94 -6.45
CA ALA A 131 13.43 2.42 -5.15
C ALA A 131 14.89 1.95 -5.15
N GLY A 132 15.58 1.96 -6.28
CA GLY A 132 17.00 1.60 -6.39
C GLY A 132 17.30 0.18 -6.87
N PHE A 133 16.28 -0.60 -7.25
CA PHE A 133 16.51 -1.93 -7.80
C PHE A 133 16.92 -1.86 -9.28
N ALA A 134 17.81 -2.77 -9.69
CA ALA A 134 18.10 -2.97 -11.09
C ALA A 134 16.85 -3.46 -11.84
N PRO A 135 16.65 -3.07 -13.11
CA PRO A 135 15.57 -3.63 -13.92
C PRO A 135 15.70 -5.16 -14.02
N SER A 136 14.62 -5.86 -13.72
CA SER A 136 14.61 -7.33 -13.81
C SER A 136 14.75 -7.79 -15.27
N PRO A 137 15.73 -8.60 -15.62
CA PRO A 137 16.01 -9.02 -16.99
C PRO A 137 14.85 -9.80 -17.64
N ASP A 138 14.16 -10.60 -16.87
CA ASP A 138 13.03 -11.44 -17.28
C ASP A 138 11.67 -10.86 -16.93
N LYS A 139 11.66 -9.63 -16.40
CA LYS A 139 10.46 -8.94 -15.85
C LYS A 139 9.78 -9.70 -14.70
N GLY A 140 10.50 -10.60 -14.05
CA GLY A 140 10.06 -11.35 -12.88
C GLY A 140 10.51 -10.73 -11.57
N TRP A 141 10.22 -11.41 -10.47
CA TRP A 141 10.73 -11.08 -9.14
C TRP A 141 12.20 -11.47 -9.00
N THR A 142 13.04 -10.54 -8.56
CA THR A 142 14.34 -10.89 -7.98
C THR A 142 14.21 -11.16 -6.48
N ASP A 143 15.18 -11.88 -5.90
CA ASP A 143 15.14 -12.18 -4.47
C ASP A 143 15.23 -10.90 -3.62
N GLU A 144 16.01 -9.91 -4.07
CA GLU A 144 16.12 -8.61 -3.39
C GLU A 144 14.79 -7.85 -3.39
N MET A 145 14.02 -7.90 -4.48
CA MET A 145 12.69 -7.30 -4.54
C MET A 145 11.74 -8.01 -3.59
N LEU A 146 11.78 -9.37 -3.55
CA LEU A 146 10.95 -10.16 -2.65
C LEU A 146 11.25 -9.85 -1.19
N ASP A 147 12.51 -9.81 -0.79
CA ASP A 147 12.93 -9.50 0.58
C ASP A 147 12.53 -8.08 1.03
N ALA A 148 12.40 -7.18 0.08
CA ALA A 148 12.00 -5.80 0.35
C ALA A 148 10.48 -5.62 0.55
N VAL A 149 9.65 -6.54 0.07
CA VAL A 149 8.18 -6.45 0.14
C VAL A 149 7.54 -7.55 0.99
N LEU A 150 8.23 -8.66 1.23
CA LEU A 150 7.74 -9.81 2.00
C LEU A 150 8.17 -9.68 3.47
N ILE A 151 7.23 -9.90 4.38
CA ILE A 151 7.52 -10.11 5.80
C ILE A 151 7.46 -11.61 6.08
N SER A 152 8.60 -12.23 6.40
CA SER A 152 8.68 -13.65 6.73
C SER A 152 9.75 -13.91 7.81
N GLY A 153 9.61 -15.01 8.47
CA GLY A 153 10.42 -15.46 9.61
C GLY A 153 9.56 -16.18 10.63
N ASP A 154 10.11 -16.40 11.82
CA ASP A 154 9.33 -16.83 12.99
C ASP A 154 8.37 -15.72 13.46
N GLU A 155 7.53 -16.03 14.43
CA GLU A 155 6.53 -15.12 14.98
C GLU A 155 7.15 -13.82 15.51
N ASP A 156 8.28 -13.90 16.21
CA ASP A 156 8.95 -12.74 16.78
C ASP A 156 9.51 -11.83 15.70
N THR A 157 10.14 -12.39 14.67
CA THR A 157 10.66 -11.66 13.51
C THR A 157 9.54 -10.96 12.75
N VAL A 158 8.43 -11.66 12.47
CA VAL A 158 7.29 -11.08 11.77
C VAL A 158 6.65 -9.97 12.59
N ALA A 159 6.47 -10.17 13.90
CA ALA A 159 5.92 -9.15 14.80
C ALA A 159 6.81 -7.90 14.84
N ALA A 160 8.13 -8.06 14.97
CA ALA A 160 9.07 -6.94 14.97
C ALA A 160 9.02 -6.14 13.65
N ARG A 161 8.96 -6.80 12.50
CA ARG A 161 8.85 -6.12 11.19
C ARG A 161 7.52 -5.40 11.01
N ILE A 162 6.44 -5.92 11.57
CA ILE A 162 5.14 -5.24 11.62
C ILE A 162 5.25 -3.99 12.49
N GLN A 163 5.87 -4.09 13.67
CA GLN A 163 6.07 -2.95 14.56
C GLN A 163 6.91 -1.85 13.92
N ASP A 164 7.99 -2.21 13.21
CA ASP A 164 8.81 -1.25 12.45
C ASP A 164 7.97 -0.40 11.49
N ILE A 165 6.92 -0.99 10.86
CA ILE A 165 6.03 -0.23 9.96
C ILE A 165 5.25 0.84 10.74
N PHE A 166 4.75 0.54 11.90
CA PHE A 166 4.07 1.52 12.75
C PHE A 166 5.03 2.59 13.27
N ASP A 167 6.25 2.21 13.63
CA ASP A 167 7.27 3.11 14.19
C ASP A 167 7.69 4.21 13.21
N TRP A 168 7.76 3.95 11.90
CA TRP A 168 8.04 4.99 10.92
C TRP A 168 6.79 5.72 10.40
N GLY A 169 5.59 5.37 10.86
CA GLY A 169 4.36 6.12 10.63
C GLY A 169 3.35 5.46 9.70
N GLY A 170 3.48 4.17 9.38
CA GLY A 170 2.37 3.38 8.83
C GLY A 170 1.20 3.38 9.82
N ALA A 171 -0.01 3.66 9.36
CA ALA A 171 -1.19 3.76 10.23
C ALA A 171 -1.93 2.43 10.38
N GLU A 172 -1.94 1.64 9.33
CA GLU A 172 -2.61 0.34 9.27
C GLU A 172 -1.81 -0.61 8.38
N ILE A 173 -1.97 -1.91 8.62
CA ILE A 173 -1.41 -2.96 7.78
C ILE A 173 -2.53 -3.72 7.09
N LEU A 174 -2.46 -3.76 5.76
CA LEU A 174 -3.28 -4.63 4.92
C LEU A 174 -2.50 -5.92 4.67
N ALA A 175 -2.65 -6.90 5.55
CA ALA A 175 -1.94 -8.16 5.47
C ALA A 175 -2.46 -9.05 4.34
N SER A 176 -1.57 -9.48 3.45
CA SER A 176 -1.84 -10.53 2.47
C SER A 176 -1.06 -11.78 2.85
N ILE A 177 -1.73 -12.73 3.48
CA ILE A 177 -1.07 -13.97 3.90
C ILE A 177 -0.68 -14.79 2.68
N VAL A 178 0.58 -15.18 2.62
CA VAL A 178 1.19 -15.98 1.56
C VAL A 178 1.47 -17.38 2.12
N PRO A 179 0.73 -18.41 1.70
CA PRO A 179 1.02 -19.79 2.13
C PRO A 179 2.39 -20.25 1.59
N ALA A 180 3.22 -20.82 2.46
CA ALA A 180 4.56 -21.29 2.14
C ALA A 180 4.64 -22.82 2.13
N GLY A 181 5.28 -23.37 1.08
CA GLY A 181 5.57 -24.80 0.93
C GLY A 181 4.34 -25.68 0.75
N ASP A 182 4.57 -26.99 0.87
CA ASP A 182 3.52 -28.02 0.75
C ASP A 182 2.54 -28.00 1.93
N GLU A 183 2.97 -27.50 3.09
CA GLU A 183 2.17 -27.27 4.29
C GLU A 183 1.62 -25.84 4.39
N GLY A 184 1.25 -25.26 3.27
CA GLY A 184 0.76 -23.87 3.20
C GLY A 184 -0.36 -23.55 4.21
N ALA A 185 -1.22 -24.52 4.55
CA ALA A 185 -2.26 -24.36 5.56
C ALA A 185 -1.70 -24.15 6.98
N ALA A 186 -0.55 -24.73 7.30
CA ALA A 186 0.08 -24.56 8.62
C ALA A 186 0.68 -23.15 8.76
N SER A 187 1.42 -22.68 7.76
CA SER A 187 1.98 -21.32 7.74
C SER A 187 0.91 -20.24 7.71
N GLU A 188 -0.19 -20.47 6.98
CA GLU A 188 -1.35 -19.59 6.96
C GLU A 188 -1.99 -19.47 8.34
N ARG A 189 -2.20 -20.58 9.03
CA ARG A 189 -2.77 -20.61 10.39
C ARG A 189 -1.88 -19.84 11.37
N ARG A 190 -0.56 -20.12 11.40
CA ARG A 190 0.41 -19.40 12.26
C ARG A 190 0.36 -17.90 12.01
N SER A 191 0.31 -17.50 10.74
CA SER A 191 0.22 -16.09 10.36
C SER A 191 -1.07 -15.42 10.86
N LEU A 192 -2.23 -16.09 10.72
CA LEU A 192 -3.52 -15.60 11.22
C LEU A 192 -3.54 -15.48 12.74
N GLU A 193 -3.01 -16.49 13.43
CA GLU A 193 -2.95 -16.51 14.90
C GLU A 193 -2.06 -15.38 15.44
N LEU A 194 -0.91 -15.12 14.79
CA LEU A 194 -0.04 -14.01 15.14
C LEU A 194 -0.74 -12.66 14.93
N LEU A 195 -1.34 -12.44 13.75
CA LEU A 195 -2.06 -11.21 13.44
C LEU A 195 -3.22 -10.96 14.42
N GLY A 196 -3.96 -12.02 14.78
CA GLY A 196 -5.02 -11.94 15.78
C GLY A 196 -4.52 -11.50 17.17
N LYS A 197 -3.35 -11.97 17.60
CA LYS A 197 -2.71 -11.55 18.86
C LYS A 197 -2.28 -10.09 18.79
N LEU A 198 -1.62 -9.68 17.70
CA LEU A 198 -1.13 -8.31 17.53
C LEU A 198 -2.28 -7.28 17.43
N ALA A 199 -3.40 -7.66 16.82
CA ALA A 199 -4.57 -6.79 16.73
C ALA A 199 -5.35 -6.63 18.05
N SER A 200 -5.05 -7.49 19.06
CA SER A 200 -5.74 -7.50 20.36
C SER A 200 -4.89 -6.89 21.48
N SER A 201 -3.64 -6.52 21.20
CA SER A 201 -2.69 -5.91 22.14
C SER A 201 -2.73 -4.38 22.03
#